data_02d752c7ba4e660a22e0ec59addeea25
#
_entry.id   02d752c7ba4e660a22e0ec59addeea25
#
_cell.length_a   1.000
_cell.length_b   1.000
_cell.length_c   1.000
_cell.angle_alpha   90.00
_cell.angle_beta   90.00
_cell.angle_gamma   90.00
#
_symmetry.space_group_name_H-M   'P 1'
#
loop_
_entity.id
_entity.type
_entity.pdbx_description
1 polymer ?
#
loop_
_entity_poly.entity_id
_entity_poly.type
_entity_poly.pdbx_seq_one_letter_code
_entity_poly.pdbx_strand_id
1 'polypeptide(L)'
;MALWWKPGIGLSRKIKSNGRRRAILLVFCAWLLASVACNLPTTARLTPGAGQGGVEETPPPWAVALTATAESIAATQNIALATLFAPTATPSVSNTPRPPLLYYTQSGDTMEGVAARFGVQPGEITSPKPLVGGGFLNPGQLLMIPDVLDGIEPMAKLLPDCEVVYSACALDFNIENYVNQAGGYLSRYTEYLDNHTYTGSEIVEKVAVENSLNPRLILALIEYQGHWVFGDPQNLAETDYPLGWIVYSRKGLYKQLTWAVHEINRAYFGWRSGSQTVITFANGDALRLNPQINAGTAALLSIMARVYSQMDWAGVTYGTDSLPILYEQMFGSPWQRAQSVEPLITPNLEQPNLELPYRVGHAWSYTGGPHPVWGEDSPFGALDFAPPDEVKGCTPSLDWVTAPAPGLVIRSDNGVVVLDLDGDGYDQTGWTILLLHIATEGRVNVGTWVEQDGKIGHPSCEGGSATGRHVHIARKYNGEWMLADGPIPFIMSGWRAYAGDAAYEGTIIRGEEIIRARSYGSSANQVYRYSENP
;
A
#
# COMPACT_ATOMS: atom_id res chain seq x y z
N MET A 1 2.78 34.12 53.56
CA MET A 1 3.74 33.46 54.46
C MET A 1 4.71 32.66 53.62
N ALA A 2 5.93 33.12 53.55
CA ALA A 2 7.05 32.57 52.81
C ALA A 2 7.78 31.51 53.63
N LEU A 3 8.46 30.55 52.93
CA LEU A 3 9.67 29.85 53.34
C LEU A 3 10.08 28.93 52.17
N TRP A 4 10.97 29.29 51.36
CA TRP A 4 12.42 29.17 51.17
C TRP A 4 12.98 27.82 51.61
N TRP A 5 13.55 27.07 50.69
CA TRP A 5 14.79 26.33 50.86
C TRP A 5 15.59 26.22 49.55
N LYS A 6 16.90 26.53 49.67
CA LYS A 6 17.96 26.54 48.66
C LYS A 6 18.93 25.35 48.85
N PRO A 7 19.91 25.11 47.97
CA PRO A 7 20.43 23.80 47.57
C PRO A 7 21.75 23.40 48.24
N GLY A 8 22.10 22.11 48.22
CA GLY A 8 23.38 21.55 48.72
C GLY A 8 24.18 20.85 47.61
N ILE A 9 25.26 21.47 47.24
CA ILE A 9 26.68 21.13 47.10
C ILE A 9 27.01 19.66 46.73
N GLY A 10 27.78 19.55 45.63
CA GLY A 10 28.27 18.37 45.01
C GLY A 10 29.41 17.63 45.73
N LEU A 11 29.63 16.43 45.26
CA LEU A 11 30.89 15.69 45.49
C LEU A 11 31.25 14.88 44.21
N SER A 12 32.29 15.36 43.55
CA SER A 12 33.03 14.69 42.50
C SER A 12 33.76 13.48 43.06
N ARG A 13 33.49 12.28 42.55
CA ARG A 13 34.37 11.11 42.72
C ARG A 13 34.93 10.68 41.37
N LYS A 14 36.25 10.96 41.21
CA LYS A 14 37.11 10.35 40.18
C LYS A 14 37.18 8.84 40.38
N ILE A 15 36.74 8.07 39.40
CA ILE A 15 36.94 6.63 39.34
C ILE A 15 38.18 6.36 38.46
N LYS A 16 39.23 5.83 39.07
CA LYS A 16 40.44 5.33 38.39
C LYS A 16 40.09 4.13 37.51
N SER A 17 40.51 4.15 36.27
CA SER A 17 40.38 3.05 35.30
C SER A 17 41.31 1.89 35.68
N ASN A 18 40.74 0.70 35.94
CA ASN A 18 41.48 -0.52 36.16
C ASN A 18 41.75 -1.24 34.82
N GLY A 19 43.03 -1.34 34.46
CA GLY A 19 43.55 -2.00 33.26
C GLY A 19 43.34 -3.54 33.17
N ARG A 20 42.66 -4.15 34.14
CA ARG A 20 42.40 -5.60 34.15
C ARG A 20 41.20 -6.07 33.33
N ARG A 21 40.30 -5.16 32.91
CA ARG A 21 39.13 -5.54 32.10
C ARG A 21 39.41 -5.66 30.59
N ARG A 22 40.54 -5.12 30.10
CA ARG A 22 40.93 -5.23 28.67
C ARG A 22 41.58 -6.56 28.32
N ALA A 23 42.21 -7.24 29.28
CA ALA A 23 42.87 -8.54 29.05
C ALA A 23 41.85 -9.70 28.97
N ILE A 24 40.71 -9.62 29.64
CA ILE A 24 39.66 -10.67 29.64
C ILE A 24 38.84 -10.65 28.37
N LEU A 25 38.62 -9.47 27.75
CA LEU A 25 37.86 -9.37 26.50
C LEU A 25 38.61 -9.92 25.27
N LEU A 26 39.95 -9.82 25.27
CA LEU A 26 40.80 -10.33 24.18
C LEU A 26 40.94 -11.84 24.19
N VAL A 27 40.85 -12.48 25.34
CA VAL A 27 40.92 -13.95 25.47
C VAL A 27 39.59 -14.60 25.06
N PHE A 28 38.43 -13.92 25.27
CA PHE A 28 37.13 -14.42 24.84
C PHE A 28 36.91 -14.32 23.32
N CYS A 29 37.48 -13.31 22.66
CA CYS A 29 37.39 -13.18 21.19
C CYS A 29 38.30 -14.20 20.47
N ALA A 30 39.39 -14.63 21.06
CA ALA A 30 40.27 -15.64 20.46
C ALA A 30 39.70 -17.08 20.54
N TRP A 31 38.81 -17.36 21.50
CA TRP A 31 38.15 -18.67 21.63
C TRP A 31 36.95 -18.85 20.71
N LEU A 32 36.31 -17.76 20.28
CA LEU A 32 35.18 -17.80 19.33
C LEU A 32 35.59 -17.97 17.86
N LEU A 33 36.87 -17.72 17.53
CA LEU A 33 37.38 -17.91 16.16
C LEU A 33 37.95 -19.32 15.90
N ALA A 34 38.10 -20.16 16.92
CA ALA A 34 38.62 -21.51 16.77
C ALA A 34 37.54 -22.61 16.62
N SER A 35 36.25 -22.30 16.72
CA SER A 35 35.16 -23.28 16.68
C SER A 35 34.35 -23.33 15.39
N VAL A 36 34.76 -22.63 14.32
CA VAL A 36 34.03 -22.58 13.03
C VAL A 36 34.71 -23.40 11.91
N ALA A 37 35.77 -24.11 12.20
CA ALA A 37 36.44 -24.93 11.19
C ALA A 37 36.31 -26.44 11.51
N CYS A 38 35.12 -27.02 11.31
CA CYS A 38 34.92 -28.46 11.03
C CYS A 38 33.42 -28.78 11.07
N ASN A 39 32.74 -28.71 9.91
CA ASN A 39 31.66 -29.61 9.53
C ASN A 39 31.14 -29.22 8.13
N LEU A 40 31.84 -29.71 7.12
CA LEU A 40 31.28 -29.87 5.78
C LEU A 40 30.74 -31.30 5.69
N PRO A 41 29.49 -31.53 5.36
CA PRO A 41 28.99 -32.87 5.07
C PRO A 41 29.51 -33.34 3.70
N THR A 42 30.24 -34.42 3.72
CA THR A 42 30.65 -35.21 2.54
C THR A 42 29.42 -35.78 1.86
N THR A 43 29.23 -35.47 0.59
CA THR A 43 28.22 -36.10 -0.29
C THR A 43 28.46 -37.62 -0.39
N ALA A 44 27.58 -38.39 0.23
CA ALA A 44 27.53 -39.85 0.01
C ALA A 44 26.80 -40.12 -1.31
N ARG A 45 27.54 -40.69 -2.29
CA ARG A 45 26.93 -41.29 -3.47
C ARG A 45 26.12 -42.54 -3.05
N LEU A 46 24.82 -42.50 -3.24
CA LEU A 46 23.97 -43.69 -3.17
C LEU A 46 23.95 -44.39 -4.52
N THR A 47 24.43 -45.61 -4.54
CA THR A 47 24.23 -46.56 -5.64
C THR A 47 22.81 -47.13 -5.60
N PRO A 48 22.14 -47.38 -6.75
CA PRO A 48 20.78 -47.93 -6.75
C PRO A 48 20.80 -49.42 -6.41
N GLY A 49 20.13 -49.78 -5.32
CA GLY A 49 19.76 -51.15 -5.02
C GLY A 49 18.38 -51.47 -5.59
N ALA A 50 18.28 -52.50 -6.39
CA ALA A 50 17.04 -53.02 -6.94
C ALA A 50 16.18 -53.69 -5.86
N GLY A 51 14.85 -53.41 -5.86
CA GLY A 51 13.90 -54.23 -5.11
C GLY A 51 12.54 -53.62 -4.81
N GLN A 52 11.56 -54.06 -5.59
CA GLN A 52 10.14 -54.31 -5.27
C GLN A 52 9.12 -53.15 -5.23
N GLY A 53 8.25 -53.16 -6.25
CA GLY A 53 6.80 -53.12 -6.23
C GLY A 53 6.11 -52.03 -5.34
N GLY A 54 6.09 -50.77 -5.80
CA GLY A 54 5.15 -49.78 -5.30
C GLY A 54 4.14 -49.47 -6.40
N VAL A 55 2.87 -49.50 -6.07
CA VAL A 55 1.76 -49.06 -6.92
C VAL A 55 1.99 -47.59 -7.25
N GLU A 56 2.13 -47.32 -8.54
CA GLU A 56 2.26 -45.97 -9.08
C GLU A 56 0.89 -45.26 -8.91
N GLU A 57 0.71 -44.51 -7.85
CA GLU A 57 -0.45 -43.60 -7.71
C GLU A 57 -0.33 -42.53 -8.78
N THR A 58 -1.18 -42.58 -9.78
CA THR A 58 -1.32 -41.50 -10.76
C THR A 58 -1.73 -40.22 -10.03
N PRO A 59 -0.98 -39.12 -10.17
CA PRO A 59 -1.34 -37.88 -9.54
C PRO A 59 -2.71 -37.38 -9.99
N PRO A 60 -3.49 -36.77 -9.15
CA PRO A 60 -4.83 -36.28 -9.49
C PRO A 60 -4.77 -35.27 -10.64
N PRO A 61 -5.82 -35.18 -11.47
CA PRO A 61 -5.82 -34.37 -12.70
C PRO A 61 -5.44 -32.92 -12.53
N TRP A 62 -5.69 -32.35 -11.34
CA TRP A 62 -5.31 -30.98 -11.00
C TRP A 62 -3.79 -30.80 -10.80
N ALA A 63 -3.08 -31.82 -10.31
CA ALA A 63 -1.63 -31.76 -10.13
C ALA A 63 -0.88 -31.77 -11.49
N VAL A 64 -1.43 -32.47 -12.49
CA VAL A 64 -0.87 -32.47 -13.85
C VAL A 64 -1.09 -31.14 -14.56
N ALA A 65 -2.26 -30.48 -14.33
CA ALA A 65 -2.55 -29.15 -14.87
C ALA A 65 -1.64 -28.08 -14.27
N LEU A 66 -1.36 -28.16 -12.96
CA LEU A 66 -0.47 -27.24 -12.27
C LEU A 66 0.98 -27.31 -12.75
N THR A 67 1.47 -28.54 -13.05
CA THR A 67 2.83 -28.73 -13.57
C THR A 67 2.98 -28.12 -14.97
N ALA A 68 2.01 -28.32 -15.86
CA ALA A 68 2.04 -27.77 -17.22
C ALA A 68 1.99 -26.22 -17.23
N THR A 69 1.19 -25.61 -16.33
CA THR A 69 1.11 -24.14 -16.20
C THR A 69 2.39 -23.58 -15.60
N ALA A 70 2.95 -24.24 -14.57
CA ALA A 70 4.21 -23.83 -13.94
C ALA A 70 5.39 -23.90 -14.94
N GLU A 71 5.46 -24.93 -15.76
CA GLU A 71 6.48 -25.05 -16.81
C GLU A 71 6.39 -23.94 -17.87
N SER A 72 5.19 -23.54 -18.26
CA SER A 72 4.97 -22.47 -19.24
C SER A 72 5.36 -21.09 -18.69
N ILE A 73 5.02 -20.80 -17.43
CA ILE A 73 5.41 -19.56 -16.74
C ILE A 73 6.91 -19.54 -16.48
N ALA A 74 7.48 -20.66 -16.01
CA ALA A 74 8.92 -20.79 -15.78
C ALA A 74 9.73 -20.62 -17.07
N ALA A 75 9.25 -21.13 -18.22
CA ALA A 75 9.91 -20.93 -19.50
C ALA A 75 9.95 -19.47 -19.94
N THR A 76 8.84 -18.74 -19.76
CA THR A 76 8.74 -17.30 -20.08
C THR A 76 9.62 -16.48 -19.12
N GLN A 77 9.63 -16.84 -17.82
CA GLN A 77 10.42 -16.15 -16.80
C GLN A 77 11.92 -16.43 -16.94
N ASN A 78 12.33 -17.64 -17.31
CA ASN A 78 13.73 -17.95 -17.56
C ASN A 78 14.30 -17.17 -18.76
N ILE A 79 13.49 -16.87 -19.77
CA ILE A 79 13.88 -16.00 -20.87
C ILE A 79 14.08 -14.56 -20.36
N ALA A 80 13.15 -14.06 -19.51
CA ALA A 80 13.27 -12.74 -18.90
C ALA A 80 14.50 -12.64 -17.99
N LEU A 81 14.79 -13.68 -17.18
CA LEU A 81 15.96 -13.74 -16.32
C LEU A 81 17.29 -13.73 -17.12
N ALA A 82 17.35 -14.56 -18.17
CA ALA A 82 18.54 -14.62 -19.04
C ALA A 82 18.81 -13.27 -19.73
N THR A 83 17.77 -12.51 -20.05
CA THR A 83 17.87 -11.19 -20.66
C THR A 83 18.34 -10.13 -19.67
N LEU A 84 17.87 -10.21 -18.40
CA LEU A 84 18.25 -9.26 -17.35
C LEU A 84 19.75 -9.28 -16.99
N PHE A 85 20.41 -10.42 -17.19
CA PHE A 85 21.83 -10.60 -16.83
C PHE A 85 22.77 -10.85 -18.01
N ALA A 86 22.28 -10.74 -19.26
CA ALA A 86 23.15 -10.81 -20.40
C ALA A 86 24.16 -9.64 -20.39
N PRO A 87 25.46 -9.87 -20.62
CA PRO A 87 26.43 -8.78 -20.66
C PRO A 87 26.03 -7.78 -21.76
N THR A 88 25.74 -6.55 -21.35
CA THR A 88 25.33 -5.47 -22.24
C THR A 88 26.46 -5.19 -23.24
N ALA A 89 26.20 -5.40 -24.52
CA ALA A 89 27.10 -4.93 -25.55
C ALA A 89 27.26 -3.40 -25.39
N THR A 90 28.47 -2.91 -25.35
CA THR A 90 28.76 -1.47 -25.28
C THR A 90 27.98 -0.75 -26.38
N PRO A 91 27.05 0.16 -26.06
CA PRO A 91 26.23 0.80 -27.06
C PRO A 91 27.15 1.65 -27.99
N SER A 92 27.17 1.32 -29.27
CA SER A 92 27.68 2.23 -30.26
C SER A 92 26.69 3.39 -30.33
N VAL A 93 27.13 4.61 -30.02
CA VAL A 93 26.32 5.82 -30.11
C VAL A 93 25.97 6.02 -31.59
N SER A 94 24.84 5.49 -32.02
CA SER A 94 24.26 5.81 -33.33
C SER A 94 23.55 7.15 -33.19
N ASN A 95 23.97 8.15 -33.91
CA ASN A 95 23.32 9.46 -34.01
C ASN A 95 21.98 9.41 -34.79
N THR A 96 21.48 8.23 -35.12
CA THR A 96 20.19 8.08 -35.80
C THR A 96 19.07 8.14 -34.75
N PRO A 97 18.06 9.01 -34.91
CA PRO A 97 16.90 9.03 -34.00
C PRO A 97 16.25 7.64 -33.95
N ARG A 98 16.07 7.12 -32.74
CA ARG A 98 15.34 5.86 -32.56
C ARG A 98 13.87 6.05 -32.92
N PRO A 99 13.20 5.05 -33.51
CA PRO A 99 11.77 5.14 -33.74
C PRO A 99 11.03 5.29 -32.38
N PRO A 100 9.91 6.03 -32.35
CA PRO A 100 9.16 6.20 -31.11
C PRO A 100 8.65 4.86 -30.61
N LEU A 101 8.63 4.71 -29.30
CA LEU A 101 8.00 3.59 -28.60
C LEU A 101 6.47 3.71 -28.73
N LEU A 102 5.81 2.58 -28.99
CA LEU A 102 4.37 2.48 -29.00
C LEU A 102 3.92 2.01 -27.60
N TYR A 103 3.14 2.84 -26.92
CA TYR A 103 2.64 2.54 -25.59
C TYR A 103 1.12 2.62 -25.58
N TYR A 104 0.47 1.56 -25.08
CA TYR A 104 -0.96 1.56 -24.82
C TYR A 104 -1.19 1.91 -23.35
N THR A 105 -1.90 3.01 -23.12
CA THR A 105 -2.20 3.50 -21.77
C THR A 105 -2.85 2.42 -20.90
N GLN A 106 -2.48 2.41 -19.64
CA GLN A 106 -2.99 1.50 -18.61
C GLN A 106 -3.97 2.23 -17.70
N SER A 107 -4.74 1.47 -16.94
CA SER A 107 -5.64 2.01 -15.91
C SER A 107 -4.87 2.92 -14.95
N GLY A 108 -5.38 4.14 -14.71
CA GLY A 108 -4.77 5.11 -13.81
C GLY A 108 -3.54 5.85 -14.36
N ASP A 109 -3.23 5.73 -15.65
CA ASP A 109 -2.22 6.54 -16.29
C ASP A 109 -2.65 8.00 -16.37
N THR A 110 -1.68 8.89 -16.12
CA THR A 110 -1.75 10.34 -16.43
C THR A 110 -0.68 10.70 -17.43
N MET A 111 -0.83 11.83 -18.11
CA MET A 111 0.18 12.29 -19.05
C MET A 111 1.52 12.53 -18.36
N GLU A 112 1.51 13.16 -17.19
CA GLU A 112 2.69 13.47 -16.38
C GLU A 112 3.36 12.19 -15.88
N GLY A 113 2.57 11.22 -15.37
CA GLY A 113 3.08 9.93 -14.89
C GLY A 113 3.73 9.11 -16.00
N VAL A 114 3.10 9.04 -17.18
CA VAL A 114 3.68 8.38 -18.36
C VAL A 114 4.97 9.09 -18.78
N ALA A 115 4.95 10.41 -18.94
CA ALA A 115 6.12 11.18 -19.33
C ALA A 115 7.32 10.94 -18.39
N ALA A 116 7.09 10.98 -17.07
CA ALA A 116 8.13 10.73 -16.08
C ALA A 116 8.72 9.30 -16.16
N ARG A 117 7.86 8.28 -16.36
CA ARG A 117 8.31 6.89 -16.53
C ARG A 117 9.19 6.72 -17.77
N PHE A 118 8.83 7.36 -18.89
CA PHE A 118 9.59 7.30 -20.14
C PHE A 118 10.73 8.33 -20.22
N GLY A 119 10.87 9.22 -19.23
CA GLY A 119 11.95 10.21 -19.18
C GLY A 119 11.82 11.33 -20.20
N VAL A 120 10.60 11.66 -20.62
CA VAL A 120 10.27 12.69 -21.60
C VAL A 120 9.40 13.78 -20.98
N GLN A 121 9.21 14.90 -21.69
CA GLN A 121 8.22 15.89 -21.29
C GLN A 121 6.82 15.49 -21.79
N PRO A 122 5.72 15.85 -21.07
CA PRO A 122 4.36 15.55 -21.51
C PRO A 122 4.05 16.01 -22.94
N GLY A 123 4.57 17.18 -23.34
CA GLY A 123 4.38 17.75 -24.69
C GLY A 123 5.11 17.04 -25.83
N GLU A 124 6.03 16.11 -25.51
CA GLU A 124 6.74 15.30 -26.51
C GLU A 124 5.98 14.01 -26.87
N ILE A 125 4.97 13.65 -26.06
CA ILE A 125 4.12 12.47 -26.27
C ILE A 125 3.04 12.84 -27.29
N THR A 126 2.85 11.99 -28.30
CA THR A 126 1.82 12.18 -29.31
C THR A 126 0.86 11.00 -29.36
N SER A 127 -0.34 11.22 -29.90
CA SER A 127 -1.36 10.17 -30.06
C SER A 127 -2.13 10.40 -31.35
N PRO A 128 -2.51 9.34 -32.08
CA PRO A 128 -3.37 9.46 -33.27
C PRO A 128 -4.81 9.89 -32.93
N LYS A 129 -5.22 9.79 -31.67
CA LYS A 129 -6.51 10.26 -31.15
C LYS A 129 -6.30 11.46 -30.24
N PRO A 130 -7.27 12.38 -30.13
CA PRO A 130 -7.21 13.49 -29.18
C PRO A 130 -6.92 12.97 -27.75
N LEU A 131 -6.00 13.65 -27.07
CA LEU A 131 -5.73 13.41 -25.66
C LEU A 131 -6.68 14.25 -24.81
N VAL A 132 -7.22 13.66 -23.76
CA VAL A 132 -8.05 14.39 -22.79
C VAL A 132 -7.12 15.35 -22.03
N GLY A 133 -7.47 16.62 -21.97
CA GLY A 133 -6.69 17.61 -21.24
C GLY A 133 -6.95 17.50 -19.73
N GLY A 134 -6.02 16.90 -19.00
CA GLY A 134 -6.10 16.66 -17.56
C GLY A 134 -6.85 15.37 -17.20
N GLY A 135 -6.71 14.93 -15.94
CA GLY A 135 -7.32 13.69 -15.48
C GLY A 135 -6.55 12.43 -15.88
N PHE A 136 -7.23 11.29 -15.75
CA PHE A 136 -6.68 10.01 -16.20
C PHE A 136 -6.81 9.84 -17.71
N LEU A 137 -5.81 9.24 -18.33
CA LEU A 137 -5.88 8.80 -19.72
C LEU A 137 -6.80 7.59 -19.84
N ASN A 138 -7.56 7.53 -20.95
CA ASN A 138 -8.42 6.39 -21.20
C ASN A 138 -7.57 5.13 -21.45
N PRO A 139 -7.83 4.01 -20.74
CA PRO A 139 -7.07 2.78 -20.93
C PRO A 139 -7.12 2.27 -22.39
N GLY A 140 -5.99 1.74 -22.88
CA GLY A 140 -5.86 1.24 -24.24
C GLY A 140 -5.68 2.30 -25.33
N GLN A 141 -5.49 3.57 -25.00
CA GLN A 141 -5.19 4.62 -25.94
C GLN A 141 -3.71 4.52 -26.39
N LEU A 142 -3.46 4.52 -27.70
CA LEU A 142 -2.10 4.49 -28.25
C LEU A 142 -1.40 5.83 -28.05
N LEU A 143 -0.22 5.79 -27.45
CA LEU A 143 0.73 6.89 -27.38
C LEU A 143 2.00 6.55 -28.16
N MET A 144 2.57 7.54 -28.82
CA MET A 144 3.88 7.47 -29.45
C MET A 144 4.83 8.32 -28.63
N ILE A 145 5.84 7.70 -28.05
CA ILE A 145 6.72 8.27 -27.03
C ILE A 145 8.16 8.23 -27.55
N PRO A 146 8.93 9.32 -27.53
CA PRO A 146 10.35 9.31 -27.91
C PRO A 146 11.12 8.26 -27.10
N ASP A 147 11.93 7.44 -27.78
CA ASP A 147 12.81 6.46 -27.13
C ASP A 147 14.12 7.13 -26.70
N VAL A 148 14.13 7.64 -25.47
CA VAL A 148 15.28 8.40 -24.91
C VAL A 148 16.03 7.62 -23.81
N LEU A 149 15.46 6.50 -23.32
CA LEU A 149 16.07 5.73 -22.24
C LEU A 149 17.03 4.67 -22.81
N ASP A 150 18.25 4.63 -22.25
CA ASP A 150 19.24 3.61 -22.57
C ASP A 150 19.26 2.51 -21.49
N GLY A 151 19.58 1.28 -21.91
CA GLY A 151 19.81 0.16 -20.99
C GLY A 151 18.58 -0.26 -20.19
N ILE A 152 17.36 -0.03 -20.71
CA ILE A 152 16.13 -0.52 -20.09
C ILE A 152 15.89 -1.97 -20.49
N GLU A 153 16.02 -2.84 -19.51
CA GLU A 153 15.78 -4.28 -19.73
C GLU A 153 14.27 -4.57 -19.87
N PRO A 154 13.90 -5.52 -20.72
CA PRO A 154 12.53 -6.02 -20.79
C PRO A 154 12.09 -6.61 -19.46
N MET A 155 10.89 -6.26 -19.00
CA MET A 155 10.27 -6.80 -17.79
C MET A 155 8.88 -7.29 -18.10
N ALA A 156 8.57 -8.52 -17.68
CA ALA A 156 7.22 -9.06 -17.75
C ALA A 156 6.32 -8.41 -16.69
N LYS A 157 5.04 -8.26 -16.98
CA LYS A 157 4.04 -7.92 -15.98
C LYS A 157 3.79 -9.13 -15.10
N LEU A 158 3.91 -8.98 -13.79
CA LEU A 158 3.85 -10.08 -12.82
C LEU A 158 2.49 -10.20 -12.14
N LEU A 159 1.86 -9.07 -11.84
CA LEU A 159 0.60 -9.03 -11.12
C LEU A 159 -0.28 -7.89 -11.67
N PRO A 160 -1.56 -8.12 -11.98
CA PRO A 160 -2.48 -7.07 -12.36
C PRO A 160 -2.76 -6.11 -11.19
N ASP A 161 -3.18 -4.89 -11.48
CA ASP A 161 -3.41 -3.85 -10.47
C ASP A 161 -4.52 -4.23 -9.48
N CYS A 162 -5.57 -4.90 -9.96
CA CYS A 162 -6.68 -5.37 -9.13
C CYS A 162 -6.29 -6.45 -8.10
N GLU A 163 -5.16 -7.09 -8.27
CA GLU A 163 -4.62 -8.06 -7.31
C GLU A 163 -3.66 -7.42 -6.29
N VAL A 164 -3.37 -6.14 -6.44
CA VAL A 164 -2.67 -5.33 -5.44
C VAL A 164 -3.67 -4.53 -4.63
N VAL A 165 -4.58 -3.83 -5.29
CA VAL A 165 -5.66 -3.08 -4.63
C VAL A 165 -6.74 -4.04 -4.12
N TYR A 166 -7.32 -3.78 -2.96
CA TYR A 166 -8.48 -4.52 -2.47
C TYR A 166 -9.72 -4.11 -3.27
N SER A 167 -9.79 -4.64 -4.47
CA SER A 167 -10.80 -4.37 -5.50
C SER A 167 -11.76 -5.54 -5.68
N ALA A 168 -12.64 -5.46 -6.66
CA ALA A 168 -13.56 -6.53 -7.03
C ALA A 168 -12.86 -7.87 -7.38
N CYS A 169 -11.55 -7.89 -7.65
CA CYS A 169 -10.79 -9.13 -7.79
C CYS A 169 -10.79 -10.01 -6.52
N ALA A 170 -11.15 -9.46 -5.35
CA ALA A 170 -11.14 -10.17 -4.08
C ALA A 170 -12.52 -10.25 -3.39
N LEU A 171 -13.62 -9.91 -4.05
CA LEU A 171 -14.97 -9.95 -3.46
C LEU A 171 -15.40 -11.34 -2.99
N ASP A 172 -14.97 -12.38 -3.67
CA ASP A 172 -15.29 -13.79 -3.37
C ASP A 172 -14.34 -14.41 -2.33
N PHE A 173 -13.36 -13.65 -1.81
CA PHE A 173 -12.30 -14.19 -0.99
C PHE A 173 -12.58 -14.01 0.51
N ASN A 174 -12.83 -15.12 1.20
CA ASN A 174 -12.99 -15.14 2.65
C ASN A 174 -11.67 -15.51 3.32
N ILE A 175 -11.05 -14.54 3.99
CA ILE A 175 -9.73 -14.64 4.62
C ILE A 175 -9.72 -15.70 5.72
N GLU A 176 -10.68 -15.65 6.64
CA GLU A 176 -10.78 -16.55 7.79
C GLU A 176 -10.93 -18.01 7.34
N ASN A 177 -11.86 -18.27 6.43
CA ASN A 177 -12.05 -19.61 5.88
C ASN A 177 -10.79 -20.14 5.19
N TYR A 178 -10.11 -19.30 4.41
CA TYR A 178 -8.89 -19.71 3.72
C TYR A 178 -7.77 -20.05 4.71
N VAL A 179 -7.51 -19.19 5.70
CA VAL A 179 -6.48 -19.40 6.72
C VAL A 179 -6.77 -20.65 7.56
N ASN A 180 -8.03 -20.86 7.94
CA ASN A 180 -8.45 -22.03 8.72
C ASN A 180 -8.30 -23.33 7.92
N GLN A 181 -8.64 -23.33 6.63
CA GLN A 181 -8.47 -24.50 5.74
C GLN A 181 -7.00 -24.82 5.46
N ALA A 182 -6.17 -23.79 5.32
CA ALA A 182 -4.73 -23.95 5.14
C ALA A 182 -4.05 -24.58 6.37
N GLY A 183 -4.52 -24.26 7.58
CA GLY A 183 -4.13 -24.92 8.83
C GLY A 183 -2.70 -24.68 9.31
N GLY A 184 -1.95 -23.76 8.69
CA GLY A 184 -0.59 -23.40 9.07
C GLY A 184 -0.52 -22.57 10.35
N TYR A 185 0.65 -22.01 10.65
CA TYR A 185 0.92 -21.25 11.86
C TYR A 185 -0.03 -20.05 12.02
N LEU A 186 -0.37 -19.37 10.94
CA LEU A 186 -1.26 -18.21 10.93
C LEU A 186 -2.65 -18.52 11.52
N SER A 187 -3.17 -19.74 11.30
CA SER A 187 -4.50 -20.15 11.80
C SER A 187 -4.61 -20.21 13.33
N ARG A 188 -3.48 -20.32 14.02
CA ARG A 188 -3.41 -20.39 15.49
C ARG A 188 -2.65 -19.22 16.11
N TYR A 189 -2.16 -18.29 15.29
CA TYR A 189 -1.46 -17.09 15.75
C TYR A 189 -2.43 -16.09 16.36
N THR A 190 -2.00 -15.44 17.43
CA THR A 190 -2.71 -14.31 18.04
C THR A 190 -1.74 -13.22 18.44
N GLU A 191 -2.17 -11.95 18.33
CA GLU A 191 -1.40 -10.78 18.75
C GLU A 191 -2.30 -9.80 19.51
N TYR A 192 -1.77 -9.23 20.59
CA TYR A 192 -2.50 -8.25 21.41
C TYR A 192 -2.20 -6.84 20.89
N LEU A 193 -3.22 -6.16 20.38
CA LEU A 193 -3.18 -4.82 19.80
C LEU A 193 -4.36 -3.99 20.33
N ASP A 194 -4.15 -2.73 20.67
CA ASP A 194 -5.23 -1.77 21.00
C ASP A 194 -6.25 -2.30 22.02
N ASN A 195 -5.79 -2.97 23.08
CA ASN A 195 -6.60 -3.60 24.11
C ASN A 195 -7.50 -4.76 23.65
N HIS A 196 -7.22 -5.34 22.49
CA HIS A 196 -7.90 -6.51 21.94
C HIS A 196 -6.89 -7.58 21.50
N THR A 197 -7.27 -8.85 21.58
CA THR A 197 -6.48 -9.96 21.03
C THR A 197 -7.05 -10.34 19.67
N TYR A 198 -6.27 -10.12 18.65
CA TYR A 198 -6.61 -10.46 17.27
C TYR A 198 -6.01 -11.80 16.88
N THR A 199 -6.74 -12.60 16.13
CA THR A 199 -6.24 -13.78 15.42
C THR A 199 -5.39 -13.38 14.21
N GLY A 200 -4.63 -14.32 13.64
CA GLY A 200 -3.84 -14.05 12.44
C GLY A 200 -4.70 -13.61 11.23
N SER A 201 -5.87 -14.23 11.04
CA SER A 201 -6.81 -13.85 9.98
C SER A 201 -7.41 -12.45 10.19
N GLU A 202 -7.78 -12.10 11.42
CA GLU A 202 -8.30 -10.75 11.75
C GLU A 202 -7.23 -9.66 11.54
N ILE A 203 -5.94 -9.95 11.80
CA ILE A 203 -4.85 -9.02 11.50
C ILE A 203 -4.70 -8.80 10.00
N VAL A 204 -4.77 -9.88 9.20
CA VAL A 204 -4.73 -9.78 7.74
C VAL A 204 -5.91 -8.97 7.22
N GLU A 205 -7.13 -9.23 7.71
CA GLU A 205 -8.33 -8.49 7.32
C GLU A 205 -8.23 -7.01 7.71
N LYS A 206 -7.83 -6.72 8.95
CA LYS A 206 -7.63 -5.35 9.43
C LYS A 206 -6.69 -4.57 8.53
N VAL A 207 -5.52 -5.13 8.21
CA VAL A 207 -4.53 -4.46 7.37
C VAL A 207 -5.02 -4.32 5.93
N ALA A 208 -5.69 -5.34 5.37
CA ALA A 208 -6.25 -5.31 4.03
C ALA A 208 -7.29 -4.19 3.87
N VAL A 209 -8.25 -4.11 4.79
CA VAL A 209 -9.35 -3.14 4.76
C VAL A 209 -8.84 -1.71 5.00
N GLU A 210 -7.99 -1.51 6.02
CA GLU A 210 -7.48 -0.19 6.40
C GLU A 210 -6.61 0.45 5.31
N ASN A 211 -5.88 -0.37 4.55
CA ASN A 211 -4.94 0.12 3.55
C ASN A 211 -5.40 -0.13 2.11
N SER A 212 -6.55 -0.76 1.93
CA SER A 212 -7.09 -1.18 0.64
C SER A 212 -6.11 -2.04 -0.17
N LEU A 213 -5.47 -3.00 0.50
CA LEU A 213 -4.57 -3.96 -0.12
C LEU A 213 -5.22 -5.34 -0.25
N ASN A 214 -5.09 -5.98 -1.41
CA ASN A 214 -5.67 -7.31 -1.66
C ASN A 214 -5.16 -8.35 -0.63
N PRO A 215 -6.06 -9.01 0.12
CA PRO A 215 -5.66 -9.98 1.15
C PRO A 215 -4.92 -11.20 0.58
N ARG A 216 -5.16 -11.58 -0.68
CA ARG A 216 -4.40 -12.65 -1.33
C ARG A 216 -2.92 -12.31 -1.44
N LEU A 217 -2.59 -11.05 -1.78
CA LEU A 217 -1.20 -10.59 -1.84
C LEU A 217 -0.54 -10.61 -0.46
N ILE A 218 -1.27 -10.17 0.58
CA ILE A 218 -0.79 -10.23 1.96
C ILE A 218 -0.48 -11.68 2.37
N LEU A 219 -1.40 -12.61 2.12
CA LEU A 219 -1.21 -14.02 2.47
C LEU A 219 -0.07 -14.67 1.67
N ALA A 220 0.07 -14.34 0.38
CA ALA A 220 1.19 -14.82 -0.42
C ALA A 220 2.54 -14.32 0.10
N LEU A 221 2.63 -13.07 0.53
CA LEU A 221 3.85 -12.52 1.14
C LEU A 221 4.19 -13.21 2.46
N ILE A 222 3.19 -13.46 3.31
CA ILE A 222 3.35 -14.19 4.59
C ILE A 222 3.86 -15.61 4.34
N GLU A 223 3.28 -16.32 3.37
CA GLU A 223 3.70 -17.68 3.03
C GLU A 223 5.10 -17.69 2.44
N TYR A 224 5.37 -16.80 1.48
CA TYR A 224 6.64 -16.76 0.76
C TYR A 224 7.84 -16.49 1.68
N GLN A 225 7.67 -15.63 2.68
CA GLN A 225 8.76 -15.21 3.56
C GLN A 225 8.81 -16.01 4.87
N GLY A 226 7.67 -16.41 5.40
CA GLY A 226 7.58 -16.94 6.76
C GLY A 226 6.99 -18.35 6.87
N HIS A 227 6.44 -18.92 5.79
CA HIS A 227 5.77 -20.23 5.76
C HIS A 227 4.61 -20.37 6.77
N TRP A 228 3.87 -19.27 7.02
CA TRP A 228 2.85 -19.25 8.07
C TRP A 228 1.47 -19.71 7.62
N VAL A 229 1.17 -19.69 6.31
CA VAL A 229 -0.19 -19.99 5.82
C VAL A 229 -0.42 -21.51 5.75
N PHE A 230 0.52 -22.27 5.16
CA PHE A 230 0.41 -23.73 5.03
C PHE A 230 1.32 -24.50 5.98
N GLY A 231 2.35 -23.87 6.51
CA GLY A 231 3.37 -24.49 7.34
C GLY A 231 3.57 -23.82 8.68
N ASP A 232 4.76 -24.02 9.22
CA ASP A 232 5.25 -23.42 10.44
C ASP A 232 6.55 -22.66 10.16
N PRO A 233 6.80 -21.52 10.87
CA PRO A 233 8.08 -20.84 10.78
C PRO A 233 9.22 -21.78 11.19
N GLN A 234 10.28 -21.81 10.40
CA GLN A 234 11.39 -22.75 10.61
C GLN A 234 12.40 -22.27 11.64
N ASN A 235 12.37 -20.99 11.97
CA ASN A 235 13.29 -20.36 12.91
C ASN A 235 12.67 -19.12 13.57
N LEU A 236 13.38 -18.54 14.57
CA LEU A 236 12.92 -17.36 15.30
C LEU A 236 12.82 -16.11 14.42
N ALA A 237 13.61 -16.00 13.34
CA ALA A 237 13.51 -14.85 12.45
C ALA A 237 12.19 -14.88 11.67
N GLU A 238 11.80 -16.03 11.14
CA GLU A 238 10.51 -16.21 10.47
C GLU A 238 9.32 -16.04 11.45
N THR A 239 9.47 -16.50 12.72
CA THR A 239 8.45 -16.28 13.75
C THR A 239 8.30 -14.80 14.13
N ASP A 240 9.39 -14.08 14.27
CA ASP A 240 9.38 -12.70 14.74
C ASP A 240 9.15 -11.68 13.61
N TYR A 241 9.57 -12.04 12.39
CA TYR A 241 9.56 -11.18 11.20
C TYR A 241 9.02 -11.93 9.97
N PRO A 242 7.72 -12.26 9.94
CA PRO A 242 7.12 -13.12 8.90
C PRO A 242 7.22 -12.58 7.47
N LEU A 243 7.59 -11.31 7.27
CA LEU A 243 7.85 -10.74 5.94
C LEU A 243 9.34 -10.48 5.65
N GLY A 244 10.24 -11.00 6.51
CA GLY A 244 11.68 -10.91 6.29
C GLY A 244 12.32 -9.55 6.59
N TRP A 245 11.55 -8.54 7.04
CA TRP A 245 12.09 -7.24 7.42
C TRP A 245 12.58 -7.25 8.86
N ILE A 246 13.86 -7.64 9.05
CA ILE A 246 14.46 -7.89 10.37
C ILE A 246 14.89 -6.57 11.02
N VAL A 247 13.94 -5.86 11.61
CA VAL A 247 14.17 -4.65 12.41
C VAL A 247 13.45 -4.81 13.75
N TYR A 248 14.15 -4.66 14.87
CA TYR A 248 13.63 -4.93 16.22
C TYR A 248 12.28 -4.22 16.51
N SER A 249 12.13 -2.97 16.10
CA SER A 249 10.88 -2.21 16.29
C SER A 249 9.71 -2.71 15.43
N ARG A 250 9.96 -3.58 14.45
CA ARG A 250 8.97 -4.13 13.50
C ARG A 250 8.65 -5.61 13.77
N LYS A 251 8.98 -6.12 14.96
CA LYS A 251 8.63 -7.48 15.38
C LYS A 251 7.12 -7.65 15.54
N GLY A 252 6.58 -8.79 15.07
CA GLY A 252 5.17 -9.17 15.11
C GLY A 252 4.46 -8.99 13.78
N LEU A 253 3.36 -9.74 13.59
CA LEU A 253 2.64 -9.81 12.32
C LEU A 253 2.09 -8.45 11.89
N TYR A 254 1.37 -7.76 12.78
CA TYR A 254 0.75 -6.47 12.47
C TYR A 254 1.78 -5.43 12.00
N LYS A 255 2.92 -5.31 12.71
CA LYS A 255 3.96 -4.34 12.37
C LYS A 255 4.70 -4.70 11.06
N GLN A 256 4.88 -5.99 10.79
CA GLN A 256 5.45 -6.45 9.53
C GLN A 256 4.52 -6.15 8.36
N LEU A 257 3.24 -6.43 8.50
CA LEU A 257 2.23 -6.15 7.48
C LEU A 257 2.08 -4.65 7.23
N THR A 258 1.99 -3.84 8.29
CA THR A 258 1.89 -2.38 8.16
C THR A 258 3.07 -1.81 7.38
N TRP A 259 4.30 -2.28 7.69
CA TRP A 259 5.48 -1.88 6.94
C TRP A 259 5.38 -2.28 5.44
N ALA A 260 5.04 -3.53 5.16
CA ALA A 260 4.97 -4.03 3.79
C ALA A 260 3.93 -3.28 2.95
N VAL A 261 2.76 -3.01 3.55
CA VAL A 261 1.68 -2.26 2.90
C VAL A 261 2.10 -0.83 2.57
N HIS A 262 2.82 -0.15 3.47
CA HIS A 262 3.36 1.18 3.21
C HIS A 262 4.34 1.16 2.03
N GLU A 263 5.26 0.17 1.97
CA GLU A 263 6.19 0.02 0.85
C GLU A 263 5.46 -0.26 -0.49
N ILE A 264 4.43 -1.11 -0.46
CA ILE A 264 3.61 -1.45 -1.64
C ILE A 264 2.83 -0.22 -2.12
N ASN A 265 2.13 0.48 -1.22
CA ASN A 265 1.35 1.67 -1.56
C ASN A 265 2.24 2.78 -2.11
N ARG A 266 3.38 3.06 -1.46
CA ARG A 266 4.34 4.04 -1.95
C ARG A 266 4.81 3.73 -3.37
N ALA A 267 5.13 2.46 -3.65
CA ALA A 267 5.57 2.05 -4.97
C ALA A 267 4.44 2.10 -6.01
N TYR A 268 3.23 1.65 -5.65
CA TYR A 268 2.07 1.64 -6.52
C TYR A 268 1.67 3.06 -6.96
N PHE A 269 1.45 3.95 -6.00
CA PHE A 269 1.07 5.34 -6.27
C PHE A 269 2.23 6.17 -6.83
N GLY A 270 3.46 5.87 -6.39
CA GLY A 270 4.67 6.48 -6.95
C GLY A 270 4.90 6.13 -8.43
N TRP A 271 4.58 4.90 -8.82
CA TRP A 271 4.59 4.49 -10.23
C TRP A 271 3.51 5.20 -11.06
N ARG A 272 2.29 5.27 -10.54
CA ARG A 272 1.18 5.98 -11.18
C ARG A 272 1.48 7.45 -11.42
N SER A 273 2.00 8.14 -10.42
CA SER A 273 2.40 9.56 -10.53
C SER A 273 3.70 9.80 -11.29
N GLY A 274 4.51 8.75 -11.51
CA GLY A 274 5.85 8.87 -12.07
C GLY A 274 6.91 9.36 -11.08
N SER A 275 6.58 9.54 -9.80
CA SER A 275 7.53 9.97 -8.76
C SER A 275 8.49 8.87 -8.34
N GLN A 276 8.16 7.61 -8.59
CA GLN A 276 9.02 6.45 -8.32
C GLN A 276 9.16 5.57 -9.56
N THR A 277 10.23 5.79 -10.33
CA THR A 277 10.57 5.01 -11.53
C THR A 277 11.79 4.11 -11.33
N VAL A 278 12.41 4.19 -10.16
CA VAL A 278 13.61 3.45 -9.74
C VAL A 278 13.30 2.74 -8.44
N ILE A 279 13.69 1.46 -8.34
CA ILE A 279 13.69 0.70 -7.09
C ILE A 279 15.06 0.72 -6.45
N THR A 280 15.12 0.64 -5.12
CA THR A 280 16.36 0.57 -4.35
C THR A 280 16.38 -0.73 -3.57
N PHE A 281 17.45 -1.50 -3.75
CA PHE A 281 17.65 -2.79 -3.09
C PHE A 281 18.11 -2.64 -1.63
N ALA A 282 18.02 -3.73 -0.89
CA ALA A 282 18.45 -3.77 0.51
C ALA A 282 19.94 -3.37 0.72
N ASN A 283 20.80 -3.59 -0.27
CA ASN A 283 22.23 -3.23 -0.25
C ASN A 283 22.51 -1.80 -0.74
N GLY A 284 21.49 -1.04 -1.14
CA GLY A 284 21.60 0.33 -1.63
C GLY A 284 21.77 0.47 -3.15
N ASP A 285 21.91 -0.62 -3.90
CA ASP A 285 21.90 -0.59 -5.36
C ASP A 285 20.53 -0.11 -5.87
N ALA A 286 20.49 0.42 -7.09
CA ALA A 286 19.28 0.96 -7.70
C ALA A 286 19.08 0.42 -9.11
N LEU A 287 17.82 0.17 -9.48
CA LEU A 287 17.43 -0.29 -10.81
C LEU A 287 16.25 0.54 -11.33
N ARG A 288 16.37 1.07 -12.55
CA ARG A 288 15.24 1.70 -13.22
C ARG A 288 14.32 0.63 -13.78
N LEU A 289 13.03 0.74 -13.44
CA LEU A 289 12.00 -0.18 -13.94
C LEU A 289 11.67 0.12 -15.41
N ASN A 290 11.28 -0.92 -16.14
CA ASN A 290 10.78 -0.75 -17.51
C ASN A 290 9.47 0.06 -17.49
N PRO A 291 9.38 1.18 -18.24
CA PRO A 291 8.23 2.09 -18.19
C PRO A 291 6.91 1.45 -18.69
N GLN A 292 6.94 0.28 -19.30
CA GLN A 292 5.77 -0.41 -19.85
C GLN A 292 5.07 -1.36 -18.86
N ILE A 293 5.66 -1.62 -17.68
CA ILE A 293 5.00 -2.43 -16.65
C ILE A 293 3.82 -1.65 -16.02
N ASN A 294 2.89 -2.39 -15.40
CA ASN A 294 1.78 -1.81 -14.65
C ASN A 294 2.16 -1.48 -13.19
N ALA A 295 1.32 -0.73 -12.50
CA ALA A 295 1.56 -0.31 -11.12
C ALA A 295 1.64 -1.49 -10.14
N GLY A 296 0.81 -2.53 -10.33
CA GLY A 296 0.86 -3.74 -9.51
C GLY A 296 2.18 -4.48 -9.62
N THR A 297 2.73 -4.59 -10.82
CA THR A 297 4.07 -5.17 -11.02
C THR A 297 5.15 -4.28 -10.38
N ALA A 298 5.10 -2.96 -10.54
CA ALA A 298 6.06 -2.06 -9.93
C ALA A 298 6.06 -2.15 -8.39
N ALA A 299 4.87 -2.27 -7.79
CA ALA A 299 4.70 -2.45 -6.35
C ALA A 299 5.32 -3.77 -5.86
N LEU A 300 5.05 -4.88 -6.57
CA LEU A 300 5.62 -6.19 -6.24
C LEU A 300 7.15 -6.19 -6.35
N LEU A 301 7.70 -5.67 -7.44
CA LEU A 301 9.14 -5.57 -7.64
C LEU A 301 9.82 -4.71 -6.56
N SER A 302 9.15 -3.63 -6.13
CA SER A 302 9.66 -2.72 -5.10
C SER A 302 9.72 -3.39 -3.73
N ILE A 303 8.64 -4.05 -3.26
CA ILE A 303 8.66 -4.69 -1.94
C ILE A 303 9.69 -5.81 -1.87
N MET A 304 9.86 -6.59 -2.95
CA MET A 304 10.88 -7.64 -3.00
C MET A 304 12.30 -7.05 -2.97
N ALA A 305 12.55 -5.91 -3.61
CA ALA A 305 13.84 -5.22 -3.57
C ALA A 305 14.19 -4.70 -2.16
N ARG A 306 13.20 -4.44 -1.28
CA ARG A 306 13.45 -4.03 0.10
C ARG A 306 14.02 -5.15 0.99
N VAL A 307 13.75 -6.39 0.63
CA VAL A 307 14.16 -7.57 1.41
C VAL A 307 15.38 -8.26 0.80
N TYR A 308 15.51 -8.25 -0.53
CA TYR A 308 16.52 -9.00 -1.27
C TYR A 308 17.60 -8.12 -1.88
N SER A 309 18.81 -8.69 -2.06
CA SER A 309 19.83 -8.10 -2.91
C SER A 309 19.43 -8.16 -4.39
N GLN A 310 20.01 -7.33 -5.25
CA GLN A 310 19.73 -7.37 -6.70
C GLN A 310 19.97 -8.77 -7.31
N MET A 311 20.95 -9.50 -6.83
CA MET A 311 21.29 -10.85 -7.30
C MET A 311 20.16 -11.85 -6.99
N ASP A 312 19.64 -11.83 -5.75
CA ASP A 312 18.59 -12.75 -5.31
C ASP A 312 17.21 -12.33 -5.83
N TRP A 313 17.00 -11.02 -5.96
CA TRP A 313 15.72 -10.41 -6.35
C TRP A 313 15.18 -10.96 -7.67
N ALA A 314 16.04 -11.16 -8.67
CA ALA A 314 15.61 -11.69 -9.95
C ALA A 314 15.05 -13.13 -9.82
N GLY A 315 15.64 -13.95 -8.93
CA GLY A 315 15.15 -15.29 -8.63
C GLY A 315 13.79 -15.29 -7.95
N VAL A 316 13.60 -14.43 -6.94
CA VAL A 316 12.35 -14.35 -6.16
C VAL A 316 11.22 -13.64 -6.89
N THR A 317 11.50 -12.94 -7.99
CA THR A 317 10.49 -12.24 -8.82
C THR A 317 10.18 -12.96 -10.12
N TYR A 318 11.18 -13.56 -10.80
CA TYR A 318 11.05 -14.16 -12.12
C TYR A 318 11.49 -15.63 -12.18
N GLY A 319 12.00 -16.20 -11.09
CA GLY A 319 12.46 -17.60 -11.04
C GLY A 319 11.31 -18.60 -10.89
N THR A 320 11.65 -19.89 -10.91
CA THR A 320 10.70 -21.02 -10.78
C THR A 320 10.00 -21.09 -9.43
N ASP A 321 10.65 -20.59 -8.39
CA ASP A 321 10.13 -20.57 -7.01
C ASP A 321 9.83 -19.12 -6.57
N SER A 322 9.41 -18.28 -7.51
CA SER A 322 9.13 -16.87 -7.28
C SER A 322 7.78 -16.64 -6.60
N LEU A 323 7.64 -15.47 -5.98
CA LEU A 323 6.38 -15.05 -5.35
C LEU A 323 5.18 -15.05 -6.33
N PRO A 324 5.28 -14.60 -7.61
CA PRO A 324 4.17 -14.71 -8.56
C PRO A 324 3.72 -16.15 -8.84
N ILE A 325 4.66 -17.10 -8.89
CA ILE A 325 4.31 -18.52 -9.06
C ILE A 325 3.61 -19.07 -7.82
N LEU A 326 4.13 -18.79 -6.63
CA LEU A 326 3.45 -19.13 -5.38
C LEU A 326 2.04 -18.51 -5.31
N TYR A 327 1.90 -17.24 -5.70
CA TYR A 327 0.61 -16.56 -5.74
C TYR A 327 -0.40 -17.31 -6.62
N GLU A 328 0.01 -17.71 -7.82
CA GLU A 328 -0.85 -18.47 -8.74
C GLU A 328 -1.17 -19.88 -8.21
N GLN A 329 -0.23 -20.54 -7.55
CA GLN A 329 -0.45 -21.83 -6.88
C GLN A 329 -1.46 -21.70 -5.73
N MET A 330 -1.40 -20.64 -4.94
CA MET A 330 -2.30 -20.40 -3.82
C MET A 330 -3.72 -20.03 -4.27
N PHE A 331 -3.87 -19.23 -5.31
CA PHE A 331 -5.13 -18.56 -5.62
C PHE A 331 -5.62 -18.73 -7.05
N GLY A 332 -4.90 -19.48 -7.90
CA GLY A 332 -5.18 -19.57 -9.33
C GLY A 332 -4.76 -18.31 -10.09
N SER A 333 -5.07 -18.27 -11.40
CA SER A 333 -4.56 -17.21 -12.29
C SER A 333 -5.08 -15.82 -11.96
N PRO A 334 -4.19 -14.89 -11.57
CA PRO A 334 -4.54 -13.49 -11.27
C PRO A 334 -5.03 -12.77 -12.55
N TRP A 335 -4.42 -13.06 -13.69
CA TRP A 335 -4.77 -12.43 -14.96
C TRP A 335 -6.16 -12.85 -15.45
N GLN A 336 -6.61 -14.08 -15.14
CA GLN A 336 -7.96 -14.51 -15.47
C GLN A 336 -9.01 -13.74 -14.66
N ARG A 337 -8.77 -13.52 -13.36
CA ARG A 337 -9.67 -12.70 -12.51
C ARG A 337 -9.71 -11.25 -12.99
N ALA A 338 -8.54 -10.70 -13.34
CA ALA A 338 -8.43 -9.33 -13.83
C ALA A 338 -9.24 -9.05 -15.10
N GLN A 339 -9.44 -10.05 -15.97
CA GLN A 339 -10.21 -9.87 -17.22
C GLN A 339 -11.65 -9.39 -17.00
N SER A 340 -12.25 -9.71 -15.86
CA SER A 340 -13.63 -9.29 -15.52
C SER A 340 -13.70 -8.02 -14.68
N VAL A 341 -12.56 -7.52 -14.17
CA VAL A 341 -12.51 -6.40 -13.22
C VAL A 341 -11.76 -5.19 -13.77
N GLU A 342 -10.64 -5.42 -14.46
CA GLU A 342 -9.86 -4.31 -15.04
C GLU A 342 -10.48 -3.78 -16.34
N PRO A 343 -10.36 -2.48 -16.60
CA PRO A 343 -9.57 -1.49 -15.88
C PRO A 343 -10.22 -1.01 -14.58
N LEU A 344 -9.42 -0.86 -13.48
CA LEU A 344 -9.93 -0.31 -12.22
C LEU A 344 -10.43 1.12 -12.36
N ILE A 345 -9.71 1.96 -13.09
CA ILE A 345 -10.11 3.32 -13.43
C ILE A 345 -10.79 3.27 -14.81
N THR A 346 -12.08 3.51 -14.82
CA THR A 346 -12.89 3.47 -16.05
C THR A 346 -12.66 4.70 -16.94
N PRO A 347 -12.89 4.60 -18.26
CA PRO A 347 -12.80 5.75 -19.15
C PRO A 347 -13.73 6.88 -18.69
N ASN A 348 -13.22 8.13 -18.79
CA ASN A 348 -13.97 9.35 -18.45
C ASN A 348 -14.53 9.36 -17.02
N LEU A 349 -13.77 8.78 -16.07
CA LEU A 349 -14.16 8.79 -14.66
C LEU A 349 -14.29 10.22 -14.14
N GLU A 350 -15.42 10.51 -13.50
CA GLU A 350 -15.70 11.77 -12.82
C GLU A 350 -16.05 11.50 -11.35
N GLN A 351 -15.73 12.44 -10.48
CA GLN A 351 -16.19 12.41 -9.10
C GLN A 351 -17.68 12.73 -9.04
N PRO A 352 -18.49 11.99 -8.24
CA PRO A 352 -19.87 12.39 -7.97
C PRO A 352 -19.93 13.74 -7.23
N ASN A 353 -21.08 14.41 -7.27
CA ASN A 353 -21.27 15.60 -6.47
C ASN A 353 -21.17 15.27 -4.98
N LEU A 354 -20.24 15.92 -4.31
CA LEU A 354 -20.02 15.77 -2.88
C LEU A 354 -20.17 17.10 -2.16
N GLU A 355 -20.80 17.04 -1.01
CA GLU A 355 -20.98 18.19 -0.13
C GLU A 355 -19.96 18.15 1.04
N LEU A 356 -19.64 19.31 1.60
CA LEU A 356 -18.85 19.38 2.83
C LEU A 356 -19.57 18.58 3.94
N PRO A 357 -18.84 17.83 4.79
CA PRO A 357 -19.41 16.86 5.72
C PRO A 357 -20.02 17.51 6.98
N TYR A 358 -20.68 18.65 6.83
CA TYR A 358 -21.41 19.38 7.89
C TYR A 358 -22.54 20.21 7.29
N ARG A 359 -23.47 20.66 8.14
CA ARG A 359 -24.72 21.29 7.71
C ARG A 359 -24.51 22.57 6.92
N VAL A 360 -25.38 22.80 5.95
CA VAL A 360 -25.53 24.07 5.23
C VAL A 360 -25.65 25.25 6.23
N GLY A 361 -25.02 26.36 5.89
CA GLY A 361 -25.02 27.58 6.72
C GLY A 361 -24.02 27.55 7.88
N HIS A 362 -23.22 26.50 8.02
CA HIS A 362 -22.18 26.39 9.02
C HIS A 362 -20.79 26.53 8.40
N ALA A 363 -19.83 26.94 9.24
CA ALA A 363 -18.42 27.00 8.89
C ALA A 363 -17.62 26.13 9.84
N TRP A 364 -16.81 25.20 9.29
CA TRP A 364 -15.84 24.44 10.04
C TRP A 364 -14.42 24.85 9.66
N SER A 365 -13.47 24.60 10.54
CA SER A 365 -12.08 24.93 10.28
C SER A 365 -11.41 23.85 9.41
N TYR A 366 -10.76 24.23 8.33
CA TYR A 366 -9.92 23.37 7.51
C TYR A 366 -8.60 23.10 8.23
N THR A 367 -8.50 21.96 8.92
CA THR A 367 -7.40 21.66 9.84
C THR A 367 -6.34 20.75 9.25
N GLY A 368 -6.62 20.04 8.17
CA GLY A 368 -5.66 19.24 7.42
C GLY A 368 -5.87 19.36 5.92
N GLY A 369 -4.85 19.86 5.19
CA GLY A 369 -4.75 19.77 3.74
C GLY A 369 -4.52 18.33 3.28
N PRO A 370 -4.29 18.06 1.98
CA PRO A 370 -4.04 16.70 1.50
C PRO A 370 -2.97 15.97 2.32
N HIS A 371 -3.33 14.81 2.86
CA HIS A 371 -2.47 14.01 3.72
C HIS A 371 -2.81 12.50 3.61
N PRO A 372 -2.02 11.60 4.23
CA PRO A 372 -2.24 10.16 4.16
C PRO A 372 -3.67 9.76 4.54
N VAL A 373 -4.29 8.92 3.72
CA VAL A 373 -5.67 8.43 3.96
C VAL A 373 -5.74 7.46 5.14
N TRP A 374 -4.66 6.71 5.39
CA TRP A 374 -4.53 5.77 6.50
C TRP A 374 -3.05 5.51 6.81
N GLY A 375 -2.64 5.75 8.06
CA GLY A 375 -1.24 5.55 8.46
C GLY A 375 -0.25 6.45 7.72
N GLU A 376 1.04 6.18 7.90
CA GLU A 376 2.13 6.83 7.17
C GLU A 376 2.26 6.23 5.75
N ASP A 377 2.82 6.97 4.81
CA ASP A 377 3.12 6.53 3.43
C ASP A 377 1.93 6.09 2.54
N SER A 378 0.67 6.22 3.00
CA SER A 378 -0.49 6.09 2.12
C SER A 378 -0.68 7.35 1.25
N PRO A 379 -1.45 7.27 0.15
CA PRO A 379 -1.62 8.41 -0.74
C PRO A 379 -2.29 9.61 -0.03
N PHE A 380 -1.93 10.84 -0.43
CA PHE A 380 -2.50 12.07 0.10
C PHE A 380 -3.93 12.30 -0.44
N GLY A 381 -4.86 11.47 0.04
CA GLY A 381 -6.25 11.46 -0.39
C GLY A 381 -7.23 12.06 0.61
N ALA A 382 -6.79 12.35 1.84
CA ALA A 382 -7.64 12.80 2.92
C ALA A 382 -7.59 14.30 3.18
N LEU A 383 -8.66 14.83 3.77
CA LEU A 383 -8.80 16.22 4.23
C LEU A 383 -9.43 16.23 5.64
N ASP A 384 -9.07 17.21 6.47
CA ASP A 384 -9.61 17.33 7.83
C ASP A 384 -10.41 18.61 8.04
N PHE A 385 -11.56 18.46 8.71
CA PHE A 385 -12.42 19.57 9.11
C PHE A 385 -12.80 19.47 10.60
N ALA A 386 -12.52 20.53 11.36
CA ALA A 386 -12.85 20.61 12.78
C ALA A 386 -14.07 21.51 13.03
N PRO A 387 -15.01 21.08 13.90
CA PRO A 387 -16.18 21.87 14.25
C PRO A 387 -15.81 23.17 15.00
N PRO A 388 -16.69 24.19 14.95
CA PRO A 388 -16.40 25.52 15.52
C PRO A 388 -16.57 25.62 17.04
N ASP A 389 -16.95 24.54 17.71
CA ASP A 389 -17.27 24.58 19.14
C ASP A 389 -16.04 24.92 20.04
N GLU A 390 -16.30 25.50 21.22
CA GLU A 390 -15.25 25.97 22.12
C GLU A 390 -14.57 24.88 22.95
N VAL A 391 -15.15 23.67 23.00
CA VAL A 391 -14.62 22.53 23.75
C VAL A 391 -13.39 21.98 23.04
N LYS A 392 -12.25 21.94 23.73
CA LYS A 392 -10.98 21.47 23.17
C LYS A 392 -10.71 19.99 23.48
N GLY A 393 -9.78 19.40 22.74
CA GLY A 393 -9.34 18.03 22.95
C GLY A 393 -10.23 17.00 22.26
N CYS A 394 -10.36 15.83 22.87
CA CYS A 394 -10.99 14.65 22.28
C CYS A 394 -12.43 14.38 22.75
N THR A 395 -13.01 15.26 23.57
CA THR A 395 -14.43 15.13 23.94
C THR A 395 -15.28 15.25 22.65
N PRO A 396 -16.20 14.33 22.37
CA PRO A 396 -17.04 14.40 21.18
C PRO A 396 -17.75 15.75 21.05
N SER A 397 -17.81 16.28 19.84
CA SER A 397 -18.53 17.52 19.54
C SER A 397 -20.05 17.31 19.68
N LEU A 398 -20.79 18.38 19.90
CA LEU A 398 -22.25 18.36 19.77
C LEU A 398 -22.70 18.58 18.31
N ASP A 399 -21.81 19.07 17.47
CA ASP A 399 -22.06 19.19 16.04
C ASP A 399 -22.08 17.81 15.36
N TRP A 400 -22.81 17.73 14.26
CA TRP A 400 -22.95 16.51 13.48
C TRP A 400 -22.07 16.55 12.24
N VAL A 401 -21.31 15.48 12.03
CA VAL A 401 -20.85 15.10 10.68
C VAL A 401 -22.05 14.66 9.89
N THR A 402 -22.19 15.16 8.67
CA THR A 402 -23.28 14.80 7.76
C THR A 402 -22.75 14.09 6.51
N ALA A 403 -23.61 13.28 5.89
CA ALA A 403 -23.25 12.53 4.70
C ALA A 403 -22.98 13.50 3.52
N PRO A 404 -21.80 13.42 2.88
CA PRO A 404 -21.46 14.27 1.73
C PRO A 404 -22.23 13.92 0.45
N ALA A 405 -22.80 12.73 0.37
CA ALA A 405 -23.67 12.22 -0.68
C ALA A 405 -24.59 11.14 -0.11
N PRO A 406 -25.68 10.75 -0.82
CA PRO A 406 -26.47 9.59 -0.45
C PRO A 406 -25.62 8.32 -0.54
N GLY A 407 -25.84 7.36 0.37
CA GLY A 407 -25.11 6.08 0.34
C GLY A 407 -25.54 5.10 1.41
N LEU A 408 -25.14 3.86 1.23
CA LEU A 408 -25.29 2.77 2.18
C LEU A 408 -24.12 2.77 3.17
N VAL A 409 -24.40 2.73 4.47
CA VAL A 409 -23.36 2.53 5.49
C VAL A 409 -22.94 1.08 5.48
N ILE A 410 -21.73 0.80 4.99
CA ILE A 410 -21.16 -0.57 4.91
C ILE A 410 -20.21 -0.89 6.05
N ARG A 411 -19.66 0.13 6.73
CA ARG A 411 -18.81 0.00 7.91
C ARG A 411 -19.13 1.08 8.93
N SER A 412 -19.21 0.72 10.22
CA SER A 412 -19.43 1.64 11.34
C SER A 412 -18.84 1.06 12.62
N ASP A 413 -17.53 1.16 12.78
CA ASP A 413 -16.78 0.64 13.94
C ASP A 413 -15.53 1.50 14.22
N ASN A 414 -14.98 1.39 15.40
CA ASN A 414 -13.68 1.97 15.78
C ASN A 414 -13.43 3.40 15.25
N GLY A 415 -14.43 4.28 15.34
CA GLY A 415 -14.32 5.66 14.86
C GLY A 415 -14.44 5.82 13.34
N VAL A 416 -14.67 4.76 12.59
CA VAL A 416 -14.79 4.76 11.13
C VAL A 416 -16.26 4.64 10.73
N VAL A 417 -16.66 5.38 9.69
CA VAL A 417 -17.87 5.15 8.91
C VAL A 417 -17.48 5.14 7.43
N VAL A 418 -17.92 4.12 6.70
CA VAL A 418 -17.76 4.04 5.23
C VAL A 418 -19.12 4.09 4.59
N LEU A 419 -19.29 5.02 3.65
CA LEU A 419 -20.47 5.17 2.80
C LEU A 419 -20.17 4.61 1.43
N ASP A 420 -20.95 3.65 0.99
CA ASP A 420 -20.99 3.11 -0.35
C ASP A 420 -22.05 3.87 -1.15
N LEU A 421 -21.62 4.58 -2.21
CA LEU A 421 -22.48 5.53 -2.91
C LEU A 421 -23.38 4.87 -3.97
N ASP A 422 -23.04 3.70 -4.49
CA ASP A 422 -23.88 2.95 -5.43
C ASP A 422 -24.78 1.92 -4.74
N GLY A 423 -24.53 1.64 -3.45
CA GLY A 423 -25.41 0.86 -2.59
C GLY A 423 -25.35 -0.65 -2.82
N ASP A 424 -24.31 -1.15 -3.45
CA ASP A 424 -24.13 -2.58 -3.72
C ASP A 424 -23.59 -3.37 -2.49
N GLY A 425 -23.14 -2.66 -1.47
CA GLY A 425 -22.66 -3.22 -0.19
C GLY A 425 -21.17 -3.52 -0.13
N TYR A 426 -20.39 -3.10 -1.11
CA TYR A 426 -18.96 -3.38 -1.19
C TYR A 426 -18.09 -2.11 -1.26
N ASP A 427 -17.00 -2.10 -0.48
CA ASP A 427 -15.96 -1.05 -0.53
C ASP A 427 -15.00 -1.21 -1.73
N GLN A 428 -15.13 -2.31 -2.46
CA GLN A 428 -14.29 -2.73 -3.57
C GLN A 428 -14.83 -2.33 -4.95
N THR A 429 -16.02 -1.79 -5.00
CA THR A 429 -16.74 -1.38 -6.22
C THR A 429 -17.22 0.06 -6.11
N GLY A 430 -17.35 0.75 -7.24
CA GLY A 430 -17.88 2.11 -7.27
C GLY A 430 -17.13 3.14 -6.44
N TRP A 431 -17.81 4.22 -6.08
CA TRP A 431 -17.32 5.26 -5.20
C TRP A 431 -17.69 4.99 -3.74
N THR A 432 -16.69 5.03 -2.85
CA THR A 432 -16.92 4.98 -1.39
C THR A 432 -16.25 6.16 -0.69
N ILE A 433 -16.87 6.60 0.42
CA ILE A 433 -16.37 7.69 1.26
C ILE A 433 -16.04 7.15 2.65
N LEU A 434 -14.80 7.33 3.07
CA LEU A 434 -14.35 7.09 4.43
C LEU A 434 -14.53 8.37 5.26
N LEU A 435 -15.17 8.23 6.43
CA LEU A 435 -15.25 9.25 7.47
C LEU A 435 -14.61 8.66 8.74
N LEU A 436 -13.54 9.28 9.25
CA LEU A 436 -12.82 8.81 10.43
C LEU A 436 -12.95 9.82 11.57
N HIS A 437 -12.67 9.38 12.79
CA HIS A 437 -12.81 10.09 14.06
C HIS A 437 -14.26 10.38 14.45
N ILE A 438 -15.15 9.46 14.09
CA ILE A 438 -16.57 9.52 14.46
C ILE A 438 -16.78 8.83 15.80
N ALA A 439 -17.32 9.55 16.80
CA ALA A 439 -17.59 9.01 18.13
C ALA A 439 -18.52 7.79 18.10
N THR A 440 -18.32 6.86 19.01
CA THR A 440 -19.19 5.66 19.14
C THR A 440 -20.63 6.05 19.45
N GLU A 441 -20.82 7.05 20.34
CA GLU A 441 -22.16 7.53 20.70
C GLU A 441 -22.78 8.33 19.55
N GLY A 442 -23.98 7.95 19.13
CA GLY A 442 -24.71 8.61 18.06
C GLY A 442 -24.23 8.26 16.64
N ARG A 443 -23.25 7.38 16.48
CA ARG A 443 -22.77 6.96 15.16
C ARG A 443 -23.84 6.11 14.45
N VAL A 444 -24.01 6.37 13.14
CA VAL A 444 -24.96 5.65 12.28
C VAL A 444 -24.60 4.16 12.21
N ASN A 445 -25.61 3.29 12.13
CA ASN A 445 -25.42 1.84 12.09
C ASN A 445 -25.14 1.34 10.65
N VAL A 446 -24.39 0.24 10.55
CA VAL A 446 -24.22 -0.52 9.30
C VAL A 446 -25.58 -0.97 8.75
N GLY A 447 -25.72 -0.97 7.43
CA GLY A 447 -26.95 -1.29 6.70
C GLY A 447 -27.96 -0.14 6.60
N THR A 448 -27.64 1.04 7.16
CA THR A 448 -28.48 2.23 7.04
C THR A 448 -28.19 2.92 5.71
N TRP A 449 -29.24 3.15 4.90
CA TRP A 449 -29.17 4.11 3.80
C TRP A 449 -29.27 5.52 4.36
N VAL A 450 -28.31 6.37 4.03
CA VAL A 450 -28.27 7.76 4.48
C VAL A 450 -28.43 8.67 3.26
N GLU A 451 -29.38 9.59 3.32
CA GLU A 451 -29.49 10.64 2.31
C GLU A 451 -28.40 11.69 2.50
N GLN A 452 -28.10 12.47 1.46
CA GLN A 452 -27.22 13.63 1.58
C GLN A 452 -27.69 14.51 2.75
N ASP A 453 -26.74 15.03 3.53
CA ASP A 453 -27.00 15.79 4.77
C ASP A 453 -27.57 14.96 5.95
N GLY A 454 -27.78 13.67 5.77
CA GLY A 454 -28.14 12.76 6.85
C GLY A 454 -27.04 12.69 7.91
N LYS A 455 -27.43 12.44 9.16
CA LYS A 455 -26.51 12.40 10.30
C LYS A 455 -25.65 11.14 10.26
N ILE A 456 -24.33 11.31 10.37
CA ILE A 456 -23.35 10.22 10.45
C ILE A 456 -22.92 9.95 11.90
N GLY A 457 -22.61 10.99 12.66
CA GLY A 457 -22.13 10.92 14.03
C GLY A 457 -21.46 12.23 14.46
N HIS A 458 -20.77 12.18 15.58
CA HIS A 458 -20.11 13.36 16.16
C HIS A 458 -18.59 13.29 15.97
N PRO A 459 -17.92 14.40 15.59
CA PRO A 459 -16.45 14.44 15.54
C PRO A 459 -15.83 14.15 16.91
N SER A 460 -14.81 13.30 16.92
CA SER A 460 -14.07 12.91 18.13
C SER A 460 -12.58 12.69 17.82
N CYS A 461 -11.87 11.88 18.62
CA CYS A 461 -10.54 11.36 18.31
C CYS A 461 -10.53 9.82 18.23
N GLU A 462 -11.69 9.17 18.09
CA GLU A 462 -11.76 7.72 17.98
C GLU A 462 -11.17 7.24 16.64
N GLY A 463 -10.67 6.01 16.61
CA GLY A 463 -10.28 5.32 15.38
C GLY A 463 -8.90 5.67 14.81
N GLY A 464 -8.00 6.30 15.58
CA GLY A 464 -6.63 6.60 15.12
C GLY A 464 -5.94 7.67 15.94
N SER A 465 -4.78 8.13 15.46
CA SER A 465 -4.06 9.25 16.08
C SER A 465 -4.71 10.58 15.73
N ALA A 466 -5.18 11.31 16.72
CA ALA A 466 -5.73 12.65 16.57
C ALA A 466 -5.27 13.57 17.71
N THR A 467 -4.94 14.81 17.41
CA THR A 467 -4.56 15.82 18.42
C THR A 467 -5.74 16.62 18.94
N GLY A 468 -6.90 16.50 18.31
CA GLY A 468 -8.17 17.12 18.67
C GLY A 468 -9.28 16.58 17.79
N ARG A 469 -10.53 16.79 18.19
CA ARG A 469 -11.68 16.30 17.43
C ARG A 469 -11.79 16.99 16.08
N HIS A 470 -12.02 16.20 15.06
CA HIS A 470 -12.26 16.61 13.68
C HIS A 470 -12.95 15.46 12.93
N VAL A 471 -13.35 15.67 11.72
CA VAL A 471 -13.64 14.62 10.75
C VAL A 471 -12.51 14.57 9.73
N HIS A 472 -11.94 13.40 9.55
CA HIS A 472 -11.04 13.04 8.47
C HIS A 472 -11.86 12.38 7.38
N ILE A 473 -11.80 12.89 6.16
CA ILE A 473 -12.59 12.41 5.03
C ILE A 473 -11.70 12.03 3.85
N ALA A 474 -11.90 10.82 3.32
CA ALA A 474 -11.21 10.31 2.14
C ALA A 474 -12.17 9.56 1.23
N ARG A 475 -11.75 9.22 0.01
CA ARG A 475 -12.57 8.53 -0.99
C ARG A 475 -11.79 7.46 -1.74
N LYS A 476 -12.51 6.39 -2.13
CA LYS A 476 -12.02 5.35 -3.03
C LYS A 476 -12.88 5.26 -4.29
N TYR A 477 -12.29 4.69 -5.32
CA TYR A 477 -13.01 4.21 -6.49
C TYR A 477 -12.53 2.81 -6.86
N ASN A 478 -13.45 1.85 -6.95
CA ASN A 478 -13.13 0.42 -7.15
C ASN A 478 -12.06 -0.11 -6.18
N GLY A 479 -12.12 0.32 -4.92
CA GLY A 479 -11.16 0.00 -3.88
C GLY A 479 -9.86 0.83 -3.91
N GLU A 480 -9.55 1.54 -4.98
CA GLU A 480 -8.33 2.36 -5.07
C GLU A 480 -8.51 3.72 -4.39
N TRP A 481 -7.58 4.09 -3.52
CA TRP A 481 -7.57 5.41 -2.89
C TRP A 481 -7.35 6.52 -3.91
N MET A 482 -8.20 7.55 -3.85
CA MET A 482 -8.14 8.70 -4.76
C MET A 482 -7.41 9.87 -4.10
N LEU A 483 -6.37 10.38 -4.75
CA LEU A 483 -5.64 11.56 -4.29
C LEU A 483 -6.57 12.78 -4.17
N ALA A 484 -6.38 13.59 -3.12
CA ALA A 484 -7.17 14.80 -2.93
C ALA A 484 -6.80 15.89 -3.97
N ASP A 485 -5.52 16.04 -4.29
CA ASP A 485 -5.03 16.86 -5.41
C ASP A 485 -4.44 15.93 -6.46
N GLY A 486 -5.31 15.28 -7.22
CA GLY A 486 -4.96 14.28 -8.22
C GLY A 486 -5.69 14.48 -9.53
N PRO A 487 -5.60 13.49 -10.43
CA PRO A 487 -6.27 13.52 -11.73
C PRO A 487 -7.79 13.72 -11.63
N ILE A 488 -8.40 13.17 -10.57
CA ILE A 488 -9.79 13.46 -10.18
C ILE A 488 -9.74 14.23 -8.87
N PRO A 489 -9.73 15.57 -8.88
CA PRO A 489 -9.54 16.37 -7.67
C PRO A 489 -10.69 16.18 -6.67
N PHE A 490 -10.39 16.27 -5.37
CA PHE A 490 -11.41 16.24 -4.33
C PHE A 490 -12.13 17.58 -4.29
N ILE A 491 -13.39 17.58 -4.70
CA ILE A 491 -14.25 18.77 -4.71
C ILE A 491 -15.45 18.48 -3.81
N MET A 492 -15.70 19.37 -2.84
CA MET A 492 -16.86 19.31 -1.96
C MET A 492 -17.52 20.70 -1.87
N SER A 493 -18.82 20.81 -2.09
CA SER A 493 -19.56 22.09 -2.12
C SER A 493 -18.87 23.15 -3.00
N GLY A 494 -18.29 22.75 -4.13
CA GLY A 494 -17.51 23.62 -5.01
C GLY A 494 -16.08 23.96 -4.56
N TRP A 495 -15.65 23.55 -3.35
CA TRP A 495 -14.30 23.70 -2.87
C TRP A 495 -13.39 22.60 -3.42
N ARG A 496 -12.41 22.97 -4.23
CA ARG A 496 -11.39 22.04 -4.76
C ARG A 496 -10.14 22.06 -3.89
N ALA A 497 -9.65 20.87 -3.53
CA ALA A 497 -8.41 20.69 -2.77
C ALA A 497 -7.15 20.82 -3.64
N TYR A 498 -6.10 21.40 -3.07
CA TYR A 498 -4.75 21.49 -3.63
C TYR A 498 -3.73 21.14 -2.55
N ALA A 499 -2.77 20.29 -2.87
CA ALA A 499 -1.70 19.88 -1.97
C ALA A 499 -0.70 21.03 -1.72
N GLY A 500 -0.09 21.03 -0.53
CA GLY A 500 1.09 21.81 -0.21
C GLY A 500 2.38 21.00 -0.40
N ASP A 501 3.49 21.54 0.13
CA ASP A 501 4.81 20.89 0.02
C ASP A 501 4.95 19.69 0.97
N ALA A 502 4.13 19.61 2.01
CA ALA A 502 4.13 18.54 3.00
C ALA A 502 2.71 18.06 3.33
N ALA A 503 2.60 16.89 3.96
CA ALA A 503 1.34 16.36 4.46
C ALA A 503 0.66 17.35 5.41
N TYR A 504 -0.67 17.42 5.35
CA TYR A 504 -1.53 18.37 6.09
C TYR A 504 -1.42 19.84 5.64
N GLU A 505 -0.48 20.17 4.78
CA GLU A 505 -0.40 21.48 4.14
C GLU A 505 -1.26 21.48 2.86
N GLY A 506 -1.71 22.68 2.47
CA GLY A 506 -2.46 22.87 1.24
C GLY A 506 -3.53 23.92 1.35
N THR A 507 -4.30 24.06 0.28
CA THR A 507 -5.40 25.01 0.18
C THR A 507 -6.63 24.34 -0.39
N ILE A 508 -7.80 24.91 -0.08
CA ILE A 508 -9.01 24.66 -0.86
C ILE A 508 -9.44 25.98 -1.51
N ILE A 509 -9.93 25.88 -2.75
CA ILE A 509 -10.27 27.04 -3.56
C ILE A 509 -11.70 26.88 -4.10
N ARG A 510 -12.49 27.96 -4.01
CA ARG A 510 -13.83 28.08 -4.57
C ARG A 510 -13.99 29.47 -5.19
N GLY A 511 -14.00 29.56 -6.52
CA GLY A 511 -13.95 30.85 -7.21
C GLY A 511 -12.71 31.66 -6.83
N GLU A 512 -12.91 32.83 -6.23
CA GLU A 512 -11.80 33.70 -5.74
C GLU A 512 -11.42 33.42 -4.27
N GLU A 513 -12.21 32.60 -3.56
CA GLU A 513 -11.94 32.26 -2.17
C GLU A 513 -10.83 31.23 -2.07
N ILE A 514 -9.78 31.52 -1.27
CA ILE A 514 -8.64 30.64 -1.02
C ILE A 514 -8.50 30.46 0.49
N ILE A 515 -8.61 29.23 0.95
CA ILE A 515 -8.46 28.90 2.37
C ILE A 515 -7.30 27.92 2.53
N ARG A 516 -6.32 28.30 3.37
CA ARG A 516 -5.15 27.46 3.69
C ARG A 516 -5.44 26.62 4.93
N ALA A 517 -5.05 25.34 4.89
CA ALA A 517 -5.07 24.45 6.03
C ALA A 517 -4.18 24.97 7.18
N ARG A 518 -4.64 24.76 8.41
CA ARG A 518 -3.89 25.09 9.64
C ARG A 518 -4.18 24.01 10.68
N SER A 519 -3.18 23.55 11.41
CA SER A 519 -3.31 22.51 12.44
C SER A 519 -4.22 22.87 13.63
N TYR A 520 -4.86 24.05 13.61
CA TYR A 520 -5.81 24.51 14.62
C TYR A 520 -6.91 25.37 13.99
N GLY A 521 -8.07 25.41 14.64
CA GLY A 521 -9.20 26.24 14.22
C GLY A 521 -8.95 27.73 14.46
N SER A 522 -9.25 28.55 13.46
CA SER A 522 -9.17 30.00 13.52
C SER A 522 -10.12 30.64 12.49
N SER A 523 -10.44 31.92 12.62
CA SER A 523 -11.22 32.62 11.60
C SER A 523 -10.57 32.65 10.20
N ALA A 524 -9.26 32.42 10.11
CA ALA A 524 -8.51 32.46 8.86
C ALA A 524 -8.56 31.14 8.06
N ASN A 525 -9.07 30.05 8.64
CA ASN A 525 -9.23 28.76 7.96
C ASN A 525 -10.65 28.18 8.07
N GLN A 526 -11.63 29.04 8.34
CA GLN A 526 -13.03 28.64 8.31
C GLN A 526 -13.54 28.49 6.87
N VAL A 527 -14.14 27.34 6.59
CA VAL A 527 -14.75 26.99 5.32
C VAL A 527 -16.25 26.99 5.52
N TYR A 528 -16.92 27.92 4.84
CA TYR A 528 -18.37 28.04 4.92
C TYR A 528 -19.04 27.13 3.89
N ARG A 529 -20.06 26.37 4.34
CA ARG A 529 -20.91 25.59 3.42
C ARG A 529 -22.12 26.43 3.01
N TYR A 530 -22.12 26.90 1.79
CA TYR A 530 -23.19 27.71 1.22
C TYR A 530 -24.42 26.87 0.90
N SER A 531 -25.60 27.50 0.83
CA SER A 531 -26.86 26.84 0.49
C SER A 531 -27.00 26.53 -1.01
N GLU A 532 -26.22 27.20 -1.84
CA GLU A 532 -26.19 26.99 -3.29
C GLU A 532 -24.71 26.85 -3.72
N ASN A 533 -24.44 25.85 -4.54
CA ASN A 533 -23.16 25.72 -5.21
C ASN A 533 -23.19 26.57 -6.48
N PRO A 534 -22.13 27.38 -6.77
CA PRO A 534 -22.08 28.22 -7.94
C PRO A 534 -22.03 27.42 -9.24
#